data_3e398fd3451ab2b0bf8fb5ad64610b29
#
_entry.id   3e398fd3451ab2b0bf8fb5ad64610b29
#
_cell.length_a   1.000
_cell.length_b   1.000
_cell.length_c   1.000
_cell.angle_alpha   90.00
_cell.angle_beta   90.00
_cell.angle_gamma   90.00
#
_symmetry.space_group_name_H-M   'P 1'
#
loop_
_entity.id
_entity.type
_entity.pdbx_description
1 polymer ?
#
loop_
_entity_poly.entity_id
_entity_poly.type
_entity_poly.pdbx_seq_one_letter_code
_entity_poly.pdbx_strand_id
1 'polypeptide(L)'
;KSWPWEMVGQNFPKMLEVRGESVIKKSDFKKLKETQLKKGLQMFANPRNAAAGSLRQLDPKITSSRSLSINCYEPGVIEDKKFNTHQEFFSYIKTLGLPINNLIKKVVGSKSIIKYHTDLEIKRNDLNYEIDGTVFKLNKYIEREKAGSRSRSPRWAIAGKFKAQQVTNKRVNISVPVGRTGELKTAATVKTVYISWVTRTNITLH
;
A
#
# COMPACT_ATOMS: atom_id res chain seq x y z
N LYS A 1 -0.39 -18.50 0.49
CA LYS A 1 0.09 -19.17 1.74
C LYS A 1 0.82 -18.20 2.69
N SER A 2 0.65 -16.91 2.56
CA SER A 2 1.23 -15.90 3.47
C SER A 2 0.24 -15.39 4.53
N TRP A 3 -0.95 -15.94 4.54
CA TRP A 3 -1.98 -15.64 5.51
C TRP A 3 -2.04 -16.80 6.51
N PRO A 4 -1.76 -16.59 7.81
CA PRO A 4 -1.88 -17.65 8.79
C PRO A 4 -3.37 -18.02 8.95
N TRP A 5 -3.69 -19.29 8.79
CA TRP A 5 -5.02 -19.84 9.03
C TRP A 5 -5.31 -20.01 10.53
N GLU A 6 -4.25 -20.15 11.31
CA GLU A 6 -4.28 -20.30 12.75
C GLU A 6 -3.31 -19.33 13.38
N MET A 7 -3.72 -18.70 14.45
CA MET A 7 -2.85 -17.90 15.27
C MET A 7 -2.00 -18.81 16.14
N VAL A 8 -0.73 -18.46 16.28
CA VAL A 8 0.24 -19.18 17.13
C VAL A 8 0.27 -18.51 18.50
N GLY A 9 0.47 -19.28 19.56
CA GLY A 9 0.68 -18.75 20.92
C GLY A 9 -0.44 -19.10 21.89
N GLN A 10 -0.48 -18.38 23.00
CA GLN A 10 -1.44 -18.58 24.09
C GLN A 10 -1.99 -17.21 24.53
N ASN A 11 -3.07 -17.20 25.33
CA ASN A 11 -3.71 -15.99 25.85
C ASN A 11 -4.25 -15.06 24.73
N PHE A 12 -5.05 -15.63 23.85
CA PHE A 12 -5.78 -14.87 22.84
C PHE A 12 -6.85 -13.99 23.53
N PRO A 13 -7.07 -12.74 23.05
CA PRO A 13 -8.21 -11.96 23.45
C PRO A 13 -9.49 -12.61 22.91
N LYS A 14 -10.65 -12.33 23.53
CA LYS A 14 -11.93 -12.81 23.02
C LYS A 14 -12.21 -12.35 21.60
N MET A 15 -11.82 -11.11 21.30
CA MET A 15 -11.90 -10.54 19.96
C MET A 15 -10.60 -9.82 19.63
N LEU A 16 -10.10 -10.04 18.43
CA LEU A 16 -8.94 -9.35 17.88
C LEU A 16 -9.21 -8.93 16.44
N GLU A 17 -9.62 -7.69 16.24
CA GLU A 17 -9.67 -7.09 14.92
C GLU A 17 -8.32 -6.46 14.59
N VAL A 18 -7.75 -6.82 13.44
CA VAL A 18 -6.50 -6.25 12.94
C VAL A 18 -6.70 -5.75 11.52
N ARG A 19 -6.29 -4.51 11.28
CA ARG A 19 -6.30 -3.93 9.94
C ARG A 19 -4.97 -4.17 9.25
N GLY A 20 -5.05 -4.59 8.01
CA GLY A 20 -3.89 -4.87 7.18
C GLY A 20 -4.10 -4.42 5.74
N GLU A 21 -3.01 -4.32 4.99
CA GLU A 21 -3.04 -4.08 3.56
C GLU A 21 -2.53 -5.31 2.82
N SER A 22 -3.33 -5.75 1.84
CA SER A 22 -2.94 -6.85 0.96
C SER A 22 -2.08 -6.33 -0.17
N VAL A 23 -0.97 -7.01 -0.39
CA VAL A 23 0.00 -6.66 -1.43
C VAL A 23 0.37 -7.88 -2.27
N ILE A 24 0.78 -7.64 -3.52
CA ILE A 24 1.45 -8.63 -4.37
C ILE A 24 2.89 -8.18 -4.52
N LYS A 25 3.84 -9.09 -4.29
CA LYS A 25 5.26 -8.83 -4.50
C LYS A 25 5.54 -8.63 -5.99
N LYS A 26 6.52 -7.79 -6.33
CA LYS A 26 6.91 -7.52 -7.73
C LYS A 26 7.25 -8.79 -8.50
N SER A 27 7.97 -9.72 -7.85
CA SER A 27 8.30 -11.05 -8.43
C SER A 27 7.06 -11.87 -8.75
N ASP A 28 6.05 -11.87 -7.86
CA ASP A 28 4.82 -12.63 -8.04
C ASP A 28 3.88 -11.96 -9.04
N PHE A 29 3.88 -10.64 -9.10
CA PHE A 29 3.14 -9.87 -10.09
C PHE A 29 3.65 -10.16 -11.51
N LYS A 30 4.97 -10.29 -11.69
CA LYS A 30 5.56 -10.69 -12.99
C LYS A 30 5.04 -12.05 -13.43
N LYS A 31 5.07 -13.05 -12.54
CA LYS A 31 4.52 -14.39 -12.82
C LYS A 31 3.02 -14.35 -13.13
N LEU A 32 2.26 -13.54 -12.40
CA LEU A 32 0.82 -13.35 -12.64
C LEU A 32 0.56 -12.80 -14.03
N LYS A 33 1.31 -11.77 -14.47
CA LYS A 33 1.19 -11.20 -15.81
C LYS A 33 1.49 -12.24 -16.91
N GLU A 34 2.56 -13.01 -16.75
CA GLU A 34 2.92 -14.08 -17.70
C GLU A 34 1.79 -15.13 -17.80
N THR A 35 1.20 -15.50 -16.66
CA THR A 35 0.07 -16.45 -16.63
C THR A 35 -1.17 -15.89 -17.31
N GLN A 36 -1.50 -14.61 -17.08
CA GLN A 36 -2.63 -13.96 -17.73
C GLN A 36 -2.44 -13.85 -19.24
N LEU A 37 -1.23 -13.50 -19.68
CA LEU A 37 -0.90 -13.41 -21.09
C LEU A 37 -1.08 -14.77 -21.79
N LYS A 38 -0.58 -15.86 -21.19
CA LYS A 38 -0.73 -17.23 -21.72
C LYS A 38 -2.20 -17.67 -21.83
N LYS A 39 -3.06 -17.16 -20.93
CA LYS A 39 -4.50 -17.47 -20.90
C LYS A 39 -5.36 -16.50 -21.70
N GLY A 40 -4.77 -15.51 -22.39
CA GLY A 40 -5.52 -14.47 -23.13
C GLY A 40 -6.39 -13.57 -22.24
N LEU A 41 -6.08 -13.49 -20.94
CA LEU A 41 -6.84 -12.69 -19.99
C LEU A 41 -6.32 -11.25 -19.92
N GLN A 42 -7.20 -10.32 -19.53
CA GLN A 42 -6.82 -8.93 -19.34
C GLN A 42 -5.75 -8.79 -18.24
N MET A 43 -4.66 -8.08 -18.57
CA MET A 43 -3.57 -7.84 -17.64
C MET A 43 -3.90 -6.74 -16.64
N PHE A 44 -3.47 -6.91 -15.40
CA PHE A 44 -3.52 -5.84 -14.42
C PHE A 44 -2.51 -4.74 -14.74
N ALA A 45 -2.92 -3.49 -14.50
CA ALA A 45 -2.06 -2.34 -14.75
C ALA A 45 -0.85 -2.27 -13.80
N ASN A 46 -1.03 -2.67 -12.54
CA ASN A 46 0.01 -2.62 -11.50
C ASN A 46 -0.26 -3.64 -10.38
N PRO A 47 0.73 -3.90 -9.49
CA PRO A 47 0.58 -4.83 -8.36
C PRO A 47 -0.55 -4.46 -7.39
N ARG A 48 -0.80 -3.17 -7.15
CA ARG A 48 -1.85 -2.68 -6.26
C ARG A 48 -3.25 -3.03 -6.78
N ASN A 49 -3.50 -2.76 -8.07
CA ASN A 49 -4.76 -3.12 -8.70
C ASN A 49 -4.94 -4.65 -8.76
N ALA A 50 -3.86 -5.38 -8.97
CA ALA A 50 -3.88 -6.83 -8.95
C ALA A 50 -4.23 -7.38 -7.55
N ALA A 51 -3.69 -6.80 -6.48
CA ALA A 51 -4.02 -7.19 -5.10
C ALA A 51 -5.49 -6.89 -4.79
N ALA A 52 -5.96 -5.67 -5.03
CA ALA A 52 -7.34 -5.27 -4.81
C ALA A 52 -8.35 -6.10 -5.64
N GLY A 53 -8.05 -6.31 -6.92
CA GLY A 53 -8.86 -7.15 -7.81
C GLY A 53 -8.86 -8.62 -7.41
N SER A 54 -7.81 -9.10 -6.75
CA SER A 54 -7.72 -10.47 -6.27
C SER A 54 -8.62 -10.74 -5.06
N LEU A 55 -8.78 -9.76 -4.17
CA LEU A 55 -9.66 -9.87 -3.00
C LEU A 55 -11.14 -9.77 -3.36
N ARG A 56 -11.47 -9.20 -4.51
CA ARG A 56 -12.86 -8.98 -4.97
C ARG A 56 -13.39 -10.10 -5.85
N GLN A 57 -12.66 -11.22 -5.98
CA GLN A 57 -13.13 -12.36 -6.77
C GLN A 57 -14.27 -13.10 -6.05
N LEU A 58 -15.29 -13.45 -6.80
CA LEU A 58 -16.39 -14.26 -6.28
C LEU A 58 -15.96 -15.72 -6.05
N ASP A 59 -15.11 -16.25 -6.93
CA ASP A 59 -14.53 -17.59 -6.78
C ASP A 59 -13.25 -17.52 -5.92
N PRO A 60 -13.24 -18.10 -4.71
CA PRO A 60 -12.07 -18.13 -3.84
C PRO A 60 -10.89 -18.91 -4.43
N LYS A 61 -11.12 -19.82 -5.39
CA LYS A 61 -10.04 -20.55 -6.09
C LYS A 61 -9.18 -19.59 -6.91
N ILE A 62 -9.78 -18.56 -7.51
CA ILE A 62 -9.05 -17.53 -8.24
C ILE A 62 -8.15 -16.76 -7.28
N THR A 63 -8.68 -16.34 -6.13
CA THR A 63 -7.91 -15.64 -5.09
C THR A 63 -6.77 -16.51 -4.55
N SER A 64 -7.04 -17.80 -4.26
CA SER A 64 -6.03 -18.73 -3.74
C SER A 64 -4.89 -19.02 -4.73
N SER A 65 -5.16 -18.91 -6.03
CA SER A 65 -4.14 -19.05 -7.07
C SER A 65 -3.17 -17.87 -7.17
N ARG A 66 -3.48 -16.76 -6.49
CA ARG A 66 -2.68 -15.53 -6.52
C ARG A 66 -1.86 -15.39 -5.24
N SER A 67 -0.58 -15.03 -5.39
CA SER A 67 0.36 -14.90 -4.26
C SER A 67 0.12 -13.58 -3.52
N LEU A 68 -0.99 -13.51 -2.77
CA LEU A 68 -1.27 -12.38 -1.89
C LEU A 68 -0.46 -12.47 -0.59
N SER A 69 0.05 -11.34 -0.15
CA SER A 69 0.64 -11.14 1.18
C SER A 69 -0.16 -10.07 1.91
N ILE A 70 -0.21 -10.14 3.23
CA ILE A 70 -0.81 -9.09 4.07
C ILE A 70 0.27 -8.47 4.96
N ASN A 71 0.15 -7.18 5.23
CA ASN A 71 0.91 -6.47 6.26
C ASN A 71 -0.08 -5.84 7.25
N CYS A 72 -0.09 -6.34 8.47
CA CYS A 72 -0.92 -5.79 9.54
C CYS A 72 -0.30 -4.48 10.05
N TYR A 73 -1.13 -3.44 10.23
CA TYR A 73 -0.61 -2.11 10.56
C TYR A 73 -1.40 -1.33 11.61
N GLU A 74 -2.60 -1.75 11.99
CA GLU A 74 -3.42 -1.03 12.99
C GLU A 74 -4.36 -2.00 13.71
N PRO A 75 -4.58 -1.84 15.03
CA PRO A 75 -5.65 -2.54 15.73
C PRO A 75 -7.02 -1.98 15.32
N GLY A 76 -8.01 -2.86 15.26
CA GLY A 76 -9.42 -2.52 15.32
C GLY A 76 -9.95 -2.71 16.74
N VAL A 77 -11.07 -3.41 16.86
CA VAL A 77 -11.64 -3.76 18.17
C VAL A 77 -10.82 -4.89 18.80
N ILE A 78 -10.43 -4.70 20.06
CA ILE A 78 -9.74 -5.74 20.86
C ILE A 78 -10.45 -5.82 22.21
N GLU A 79 -10.93 -7.03 22.56
CA GLU A 79 -11.54 -7.30 23.85
C GLU A 79 -10.57 -8.01 24.79
N ASP A 80 -10.65 -7.69 26.06
CA ASP A 80 -9.86 -8.29 27.15
C ASP A 80 -8.33 -8.03 27.08
N LYS A 81 -7.88 -7.13 26.19
CA LYS A 81 -6.49 -6.73 26.14
C LYS A 81 -6.33 -5.27 25.76
N LYS A 82 -5.44 -4.57 26.47
CA LYS A 82 -5.11 -3.17 26.18
C LYS A 82 -3.61 -3.02 25.96
N PHE A 83 -3.25 -2.08 25.11
CA PHE A 83 -1.88 -1.70 24.81
C PHE A 83 -1.69 -0.21 25.11
N ASN A 84 -0.56 0.16 25.66
CA ASN A 84 -0.22 1.57 25.90
C ASN A 84 0.39 2.20 24.64
N THR A 85 1.07 1.39 23.84
CA THR A 85 1.79 1.86 22.66
C THR A 85 1.51 0.97 21.43
N HIS A 86 1.62 1.57 20.25
CA HIS A 86 1.51 0.85 18.98
C HIS A 86 2.63 -0.18 18.81
N GLN A 87 3.81 0.08 19.38
CA GLN A 87 4.91 -0.87 19.38
C GLN A 87 4.60 -2.13 20.18
N GLU A 88 3.94 -2.01 21.35
CA GLU A 88 3.45 -3.17 22.12
C GLU A 88 2.45 -4.00 21.32
N PHE A 89 1.51 -3.34 20.62
CA PHE A 89 0.58 -4.01 19.72
C PHE A 89 1.31 -4.80 18.64
N PHE A 90 2.29 -4.20 17.94
CA PHE A 90 3.07 -4.91 16.93
C PHE A 90 3.84 -6.10 17.50
N SER A 91 4.46 -5.93 18.66
CA SER A 91 5.15 -7.02 19.35
C SER A 91 4.19 -8.17 19.64
N TYR A 92 3.01 -7.87 20.11
CA TYR A 92 1.99 -8.86 20.43
C TYR A 92 1.48 -9.61 19.18
N ILE A 93 1.04 -8.90 18.14
CA ILE A 93 0.50 -9.58 16.94
C ILE A 93 1.58 -10.42 16.23
N LYS A 94 2.86 -10.03 16.36
CA LYS A 94 3.98 -10.83 15.87
C LYS A 94 4.11 -12.17 16.62
N THR A 95 3.86 -12.20 17.93
CA THR A 95 3.85 -13.47 18.71
C THR A 95 2.70 -14.38 18.30
N LEU A 96 1.63 -13.81 17.75
CA LEU A 96 0.49 -14.58 17.21
C LEU A 96 0.72 -15.07 15.76
N GLY A 97 1.90 -14.82 15.19
CA GLY A 97 2.22 -15.20 13.81
C GLY A 97 1.64 -14.27 12.74
N LEU A 98 1.02 -13.15 13.13
CA LEU A 98 0.47 -12.20 12.17
C LEU A 98 1.60 -11.40 11.49
N PRO A 99 1.57 -11.28 10.16
CA PRO A 99 2.64 -10.62 9.41
C PRO A 99 2.58 -9.11 9.59
N ILE A 100 3.72 -8.54 9.94
CA ILE A 100 3.96 -7.10 9.99
C ILE A 100 5.04 -6.72 8.99
N ASN A 101 5.05 -5.46 8.57
CA ASN A 101 6.10 -4.95 7.70
C ASN A 101 7.42 -4.78 8.49
N ASN A 102 8.50 -5.39 8.00
CA ASN A 102 9.82 -5.31 8.64
C ASN A 102 10.46 -3.91 8.61
N LEU A 103 9.92 -2.99 7.81
CA LEU A 103 10.37 -1.60 7.74
C LEU A 103 9.75 -0.73 8.85
N ILE A 104 8.81 -1.26 9.64
CA ILE A 104 8.23 -0.51 10.77
C ILE A 104 9.33 -0.20 11.78
N LYS A 105 9.49 1.09 12.11
CA LYS A 105 10.52 1.56 13.02
C LYS A 105 9.99 2.68 13.92
N LYS A 106 10.32 2.62 15.20
CA LYS A 106 10.13 3.75 16.12
C LYS A 106 11.25 4.75 15.91
N VAL A 107 10.89 6.01 15.72
CA VAL A 107 11.82 7.14 15.58
C VAL A 107 11.45 8.26 16.54
N VAL A 108 12.40 9.08 16.94
CA VAL A 108 12.21 10.19 17.87
C VAL A 108 12.78 11.47 17.27
N GLY A 109 11.98 12.53 17.28
CA GLY A 109 12.36 13.85 16.79
C GLY A 109 12.27 14.01 15.27
N SER A 110 12.08 15.25 14.83
CA SER A 110 11.86 15.60 13.43
C SER A 110 13.02 15.18 12.49
N LYS A 111 14.26 15.34 12.93
CA LYS A 111 15.44 14.92 12.14
C LYS A 111 15.43 13.43 11.82
N SER A 112 15.07 12.58 12.80
CA SER A 112 15.00 11.12 12.59
C SER A 112 13.83 10.72 11.70
N ILE A 113 12.71 11.43 11.80
CA ILE A 113 11.53 11.25 10.93
C ILE A 113 11.90 11.56 9.48
N ILE A 114 12.52 12.72 9.23
CA ILE A 114 12.93 13.14 7.89
C ILE A 114 13.97 12.15 7.32
N LYS A 115 14.98 11.82 8.13
CA LYS A 115 15.99 10.84 7.71
C LYS A 115 15.36 9.50 7.30
N TYR A 116 14.47 8.96 8.11
CA TYR A 116 13.79 7.70 7.81
C TYR A 116 13.00 7.77 6.50
N HIS A 117 12.27 8.87 6.28
CA HIS A 117 11.53 9.12 5.04
C HIS A 117 12.45 9.13 3.82
N THR A 118 13.54 9.90 3.88
CA THR A 118 14.52 10.02 2.78
C THR A 118 15.24 8.69 2.51
N ASP A 119 15.63 7.97 3.56
CA ASP A 119 16.29 6.66 3.42
C ASP A 119 15.37 5.65 2.70
N LEU A 120 14.06 5.66 2.99
CA LEU A 120 13.09 4.81 2.32
C LEU A 120 12.78 5.27 0.89
N GLU A 121 12.76 6.57 0.63
CA GLU A 121 12.60 7.10 -0.73
C GLU A 121 13.73 6.61 -1.65
N ILE A 122 14.97 6.61 -1.17
CA ILE A 122 16.14 6.11 -1.91
C ILE A 122 15.99 4.59 -2.16
N LYS A 123 15.59 3.83 -1.15
CA LYS A 123 15.49 2.36 -1.20
C LYS A 123 14.22 1.83 -1.88
N ARG A 124 13.26 2.68 -2.24
CA ARG A 124 11.93 2.24 -2.71
C ARG A 124 11.96 1.30 -3.91
N ASN A 125 12.95 1.48 -4.80
CA ASN A 125 13.08 0.67 -6.01
C ASN A 125 13.61 -0.75 -5.72
N ASP A 126 14.39 -0.91 -4.64
CA ASP A 126 15.00 -2.19 -4.22
C ASP A 126 14.00 -3.08 -3.49
N LEU A 127 12.89 -2.51 -3.03
CA LEU A 127 11.84 -3.27 -2.34
C LEU A 127 11.08 -4.16 -3.30
N ASN A 128 10.79 -5.39 -2.86
CA ASN A 128 9.99 -6.34 -3.63
C ASN A 128 8.46 -6.03 -3.60
N TYR A 129 8.06 -4.85 -3.20
CA TYR A 129 6.71 -4.30 -3.27
C TYR A 129 6.77 -2.78 -3.46
N GLU A 130 5.68 -2.19 -3.92
CA GLU A 130 5.62 -0.75 -4.17
C GLU A 130 5.27 0.01 -2.91
N ILE A 131 5.94 1.14 -2.74
CA ILE A 131 5.60 2.16 -1.74
C ILE A 131 5.59 3.53 -2.41
N ASP A 132 4.66 4.39 -2.00
CA ASP A 132 4.51 5.76 -2.48
C ASP A 132 4.79 6.81 -1.41
N GLY A 133 5.12 6.36 -0.21
CA GLY A 133 5.40 7.22 0.93
C GLY A 133 5.54 6.45 2.24
N THR A 134 5.56 7.21 3.32
CA THR A 134 5.60 6.74 4.70
C THR A 134 4.42 7.29 5.48
N VAL A 135 3.94 6.57 6.47
CA VAL A 135 2.95 7.05 7.42
C VAL A 135 3.58 7.08 8.81
N PHE A 136 3.63 8.25 9.41
CA PHE A 136 4.09 8.47 10.77
C PHE A 136 2.90 8.55 11.70
N LYS A 137 2.95 7.83 12.80
CA LYS A 137 1.87 7.76 13.80
C LYS A 137 2.43 7.99 15.19
N LEU A 138 1.71 8.70 16.05
CA LEU A 138 2.06 8.78 17.46
C LEU A 138 2.07 7.36 18.05
N ASN A 139 3.13 7.02 18.78
CA ASN A 139 3.31 5.68 19.32
C ASN A 139 2.40 5.40 20.53
N LYS A 140 2.22 6.36 21.44
CA LYS A 140 1.40 6.21 22.63
C LYS A 140 -0.09 6.45 22.32
N TYR A 141 -0.96 5.53 22.71
CA TYR A 141 -2.39 5.65 22.46
C TYR A 141 -3.02 6.82 23.20
N ILE A 142 -2.60 7.10 24.43
CA ILE A 142 -3.07 8.29 25.18
C ILE A 142 -2.75 9.62 24.47
N GLU A 143 -1.64 9.68 23.74
CA GLU A 143 -1.30 10.86 22.92
C GLU A 143 -2.17 10.95 21.67
N ARG A 144 -2.59 9.81 21.08
CA ARG A 144 -3.54 9.77 19.97
C ARG A 144 -4.92 10.24 20.37
N GLU A 145 -5.41 9.83 21.56
CA GLU A 145 -6.69 10.27 22.12
C GLU A 145 -6.69 11.78 22.33
N LYS A 146 -5.63 12.33 22.93
CA LYS A 146 -5.47 13.79 23.12
C LYS A 146 -5.40 14.56 21.80
N ALA A 147 -4.73 14.02 20.78
CA ALA A 147 -4.65 14.66 19.48
C ALA A 147 -5.99 14.66 18.75
N GLY A 148 -6.80 13.62 18.96
CA GLY A 148 -8.13 13.47 18.38
C GLY A 148 -8.13 13.24 16.87
N SER A 149 -9.29 13.45 16.26
CA SER A 149 -9.52 13.26 14.83
C SER A 149 -10.20 14.49 14.22
N ARG A 150 -9.99 14.69 12.92
CA ARG A 150 -10.81 15.56 12.06
C ARG A 150 -11.88 14.72 11.38
N SER A 151 -12.84 15.34 10.72
CA SER A 151 -13.96 14.66 10.05
C SER A 151 -13.54 13.51 9.11
N ARG A 152 -12.36 13.59 8.49
CA ARG A 152 -11.89 12.61 7.48
C ARG A 152 -10.50 12.03 7.77
N SER A 153 -9.82 12.46 8.83
CA SER A 153 -8.46 12.01 9.10
C SER A 153 -8.07 12.16 10.57
N PRO A 154 -7.26 11.24 11.12
CA PRO A 154 -6.71 11.38 12.45
C PRO A 154 -5.66 12.51 12.49
N ARG A 155 -5.57 13.22 13.63
CA ARG A 155 -4.51 14.21 13.85
C ARG A 155 -3.20 13.58 14.33
N TRP A 156 -3.25 12.35 14.78
CA TRP A 156 -2.11 11.59 15.29
C TRP A 156 -1.34 10.82 14.21
N ALA A 157 -1.75 10.92 12.94
CA ALA A 157 -1.08 10.28 11.81
C ALA A 157 -0.83 11.28 10.68
N ILE A 158 0.36 11.23 10.10
CA ILE A 158 0.77 12.06 8.97
C ILE A 158 1.38 11.17 7.89
N ALA A 159 0.90 11.32 6.65
CA ALA A 159 1.46 10.66 5.48
C ALA A 159 2.49 11.59 4.81
N GLY A 160 3.71 11.09 4.64
CA GLY A 160 4.74 11.70 3.81
C GLY A 160 4.81 11.00 2.46
N LYS A 161 4.41 11.65 1.38
CA LYS A 161 4.53 11.11 0.02
C LYS A 161 5.95 11.31 -0.52
N PHE A 162 6.48 10.31 -1.22
CA PHE A 162 7.74 10.45 -1.95
C PHE A 162 7.55 11.37 -3.16
N LYS A 163 8.65 11.92 -3.63
CA LYS A 163 8.64 12.69 -4.86
C LYS A 163 8.12 11.85 -6.02
N ALA A 164 7.25 12.45 -6.84
CA ALA A 164 6.75 11.81 -8.04
C ALA A 164 7.92 11.43 -8.96
N GLN A 165 7.83 10.25 -9.56
CA GLN A 165 8.79 9.87 -10.58
C GLN A 165 8.54 10.73 -11.83
N GLN A 166 9.59 11.33 -12.34
CA GLN A 166 9.56 12.12 -13.56
C GLN A 166 10.37 11.40 -14.64
N VAL A 167 9.82 11.37 -15.84
CA VAL A 167 10.47 10.79 -17.01
C VAL A 167 10.33 11.75 -18.17
N THR A 168 11.43 12.08 -18.83
CA THR A 168 11.38 12.84 -20.07
C THR A 168 10.96 11.92 -21.21
N ASN A 169 10.00 12.36 -22.03
CA ASN A 169 9.51 11.58 -23.16
C ASN A 169 9.28 12.46 -24.39
N LYS A 170 9.28 11.83 -25.56
CA LYS A 170 9.01 12.51 -26.82
C LYS A 170 7.51 12.56 -27.06
N ARG A 171 6.99 13.79 -27.23
CA ARG A 171 5.62 14.04 -27.65
C ARG A 171 5.43 13.53 -29.10
N VAL A 172 4.35 12.81 -29.32
CA VAL A 172 3.96 12.29 -30.64
C VAL A 172 2.87 13.20 -31.25
N ASN A 173 1.86 13.54 -30.47
CA ASN A 173 0.72 14.35 -30.91
C ASN A 173 0.11 15.13 -29.76
N ILE A 174 -0.66 16.18 -30.07
CA ILE A 174 -1.52 16.89 -29.12
C ILE A 174 -2.95 16.79 -29.64
N SER A 175 -3.88 16.47 -28.76
CA SER A 175 -5.32 16.43 -29.03
C SER A 175 -6.06 17.28 -28.00
N VAL A 176 -7.24 17.72 -28.37
CA VAL A 176 -8.12 18.51 -27.48
C VAL A 176 -9.46 17.79 -27.39
N PRO A 177 -9.54 16.68 -26.63
CA PRO A 177 -10.80 15.98 -26.43
C PRO A 177 -11.79 16.84 -25.64
N VAL A 178 -13.07 16.69 -25.96
CA VAL A 178 -14.18 17.30 -25.23
C VAL A 178 -14.57 16.38 -24.08
N GLY A 179 -14.55 16.90 -22.86
CA GLY A 179 -15.01 16.19 -21.67
C GLY A 179 -16.53 16.01 -21.63
N ARG A 180 -17.03 15.16 -20.74
CA ARG A 180 -18.47 14.86 -20.61
C ARG A 180 -19.33 16.10 -20.35
N THR A 181 -18.77 17.12 -19.71
CA THR A 181 -19.43 18.39 -19.40
C THR A 181 -19.22 19.46 -20.45
N GLY A 182 -18.66 19.13 -21.62
CA GLY A 182 -18.34 20.07 -22.70
C GLY A 182 -17.02 20.83 -22.53
N GLU A 183 -16.28 20.57 -21.44
CA GLU A 183 -14.95 21.17 -21.21
C GLU A 183 -13.91 20.66 -22.22
N LEU A 184 -13.07 21.56 -22.72
CA LEU A 184 -11.93 21.20 -23.56
C LEU A 184 -10.73 20.86 -22.67
N LYS A 185 -10.16 19.68 -22.85
CA LYS A 185 -8.96 19.23 -22.14
C LYS A 185 -7.83 19.00 -23.12
N THR A 186 -6.71 19.68 -22.91
CA THR A 186 -5.53 19.44 -23.72
C THR A 186 -4.84 18.15 -23.28
N ALA A 187 -4.67 17.22 -24.19
CA ALA A 187 -3.97 15.97 -23.95
C ALA A 187 -2.83 15.77 -24.95
N ALA A 188 -1.72 15.25 -24.50
CA ALA A 188 -0.62 14.84 -25.38
C ALA A 188 -0.51 13.33 -25.44
N THR A 189 -0.37 12.81 -26.65
CA THR A 189 0.08 11.44 -26.88
C THR A 189 1.61 11.43 -26.90
N VAL A 190 2.19 10.54 -26.09
CA VAL A 190 3.64 10.38 -25.96
C VAL A 190 4.05 8.97 -26.40
N LYS A 191 5.32 8.77 -26.72
CA LYS A 191 5.82 7.41 -26.87
C LYS A 191 5.54 6.63 -25.60
N THR A 192 5.17 5.37 -25.73
CA THR A 192 4.89 4.49 -24.59
C THR A 192 6.02 4.56 -23.55
N VAL A 193 5.70 4.96 -22.34
CA VAL A 193 6.64 5.06 -21.23
C VAL A 193 6.12 4.27 -20.05
N TYR A 194 7.02 3.63 -19.34
CA TYR A 194 6.74 2.85 -18.15
C TYR A 194 7.15 3.67 -16.91
N ILE A 195 6.17 4.16 -16.15
CA ILE A 195 6.39 4.95 -14.94
C ILE A 195 5.60 4.34 -13.79
N SER A 196 6.26 4.10 -12.66
CA SER A 196 5.60 3.58 -11.45
C SER A 196 4.72 2.37 -11.73
N TRP A 197 5.25 1.41 -12.52
CA TRP A 197 4.57 0.16 -12.90
C TRP A 197 3.32 0.34 -13.77
N VAL A 198 3.11 1.53 -14.34
CA VAL A 198 2.02 1.83 -15.26
C VAL A 198 2.59 2.26 -16.60
N THR A 199 2.05 1.69 -17.67
CA THR A 199 2.33 2.13 -19.03
C THR A 199 1.48 3.36 -19.33
N ARG A 200 2.11 4.45 -19.77
CA ARG A 200 1.44 5.71 -20.15
C ARG A 200 1.72 6.02 -21.61
N THR A 201 0.66 6.35 -22.32
CA THR A 201 0.69 6.83 -23.71
C THR A 201 0.01 8.20 -23.87
N ASN A 202 -0.92 8.52 -22.96
CA ASN A 202 -1.63 9.80 -22.96
C ASN A 202 -1.41 10.52 -21.62
N ILE A 203 -1.17 11.81 -21.67
CA ILE A 203 -0.98 12.70 -20.54
C ILE A 203 -1.83 13.95 -20.73
N THR A 204 -2.45 14.42 -19.65
CA THR A 204 -3.15 15.71 -19.66
C THR A 204 -2.11 16.82 -19.55
N LEU A 205 -2.25 17.84 -20.38
CA LEU A 205 -1.45 19.07 -20.30
C LEU A 205 -2.23 20.09 -19.47
N HIS A 206 -1.54 20.71 -18.52
CA HIS A 206 -2.06 21.79 -17.67
C HIS A 206 -1.42 23.10 -18.05
#